data_e96b0d6f8d644cde4a278d7515007155
#
_entry.id   e96b0d6f8d644cde4a278d7515007155
#
_cell.length_a   1.000
_cell.length_b   1.000
_cell.length_c   1.000
_cell.angle_alpha   90.00
_cell.angle_beta   90.00
_cell.angle_gamma   90.00
#
_symmetry.space_group_name_H-M   'P 1'
#
loop_
_entity.id
_entity.type
_entity.pdbx_description
1 polymer ?
#
loop_
_entity_poly.entity_id
_entity_poly.type
_entity_poly.pdbx_seq_one_letter_code
_entity_poly.pdbx_strand_id
1 'polypeptide(L)'
;MDTATLLAVCRVHQLLPDVGSVGVTAIDKRPVEGPVKVHKLGLHGDIQASRIHHGGEDQALYAYSQRDADYWVGELQRELPPGVFGENLRVAGIETTGAVIGERWKIGLDVEVEVTSPRTPCATFQRRMGESGWVKRFADAGLVGTYLRVVRTGSIQAGDHIHRTFVPRHGVTIGRWFSEPDVEAIEALRDAEADGEVRLQPEYHDAFATLLRRLGR
;
A
#
# COMPACT_ATOMS: atom_id res chain seq x y z
N MET A 1 1.71 13.51 -21.12
CA MET A 1 1.35 12.89 -19.81
C MET A 1 2.11 11.59 -19.75
N ASP A 2 3.02 11.46 -18.81
CA ASP A 2 3.74 10.20 -18.66
C ASP A 2 2.72 9.11 -18.32
N THR A 3 2.74 8.04 -19.08
CA THR A 3 1.82 6.91 -18.87
C THR A 3 2.27 6.16 -17.63
N ALA A 4 1.41 6.05 -16.63
CA ALA A 4 1.74 5.27 -15.44
C ALA A 4 1.90 3.79 -15.80
N THR A 5 2.92 3.14 -15.23
CA THR A 5 3.35 1.80 -15.61
C THR A 5 3.62 0.93 -14.38
N LEU A 6 3.23 -0.32 -14.48
CA LEU A 6 3.60 -1.38 -13.54
C LEU A 6 5.01 -1.88 -13.87
N LEU A 7 6.01 -1.48 -13.08
CA LEU A 7 7.40 -1.85 -13.34
C LEU A 7 7.72 -3.29 -12.95
N ALA A 8 7.12 -3.77 -11.86
CA ALA A 8 7.31 -5.15 -11.41
C ALA A 8 6.10 -5.64 -10.62
N VAL A 9 5.82 -6.94 -10.76
CA VAL A 9 4.92 -7.71 -9.91
C VAL A 9 5.77 -8.59 -9.01
N CYS A 10 5.61 -8.44 -7.68
CA CYS A 10 6.43 -9.14 -6.71
C CYS A 10 5.57 -10.07 -5.84
N ARG A 11 6.04 -11.32 -5.67
CA ARG A 11 5.42 -12.31 -4.78
C ARG A 11 6.41 -12.79 -3.73
N VAL A 12 5.91 -13.42 -2.70
CA VAL A 12 6.75 -14.11 -1.72
C VAL A 12 7.69 -15.08 -2.44
N HIS A 13 8.99 -14.92 -2.18
CA HIS A 13 10.02 -15.83 -2.66
C HIS A 13 10.22 -16.98 -1.68
N GLN A 14 10.28 -16.64 -0.39
CA GLN A 14 10.39 -17.57 0.72
C GLN A 14 9.80 -17.00 1.99
N LEU A 15 9.33 -17.89 2.86
CA LEU A 15 9.00 -17.53 4.23
C LEU A 15 10.29 -17.49 5.04
N LEU A 16 10.49 -16.39 5.78
CA LEU A 16 11.64 -16.23 6.67
C LEU A 16 11.20 -16.38 8.12
N PRO A 17 12.04 -16.97 9.00
CA PRO A 17 11.80 -16.90 10.44
C PRO A 17 11.68 -15.43 10.90
N ASP A 18 10.74 -15.16 11.78
CA ASP A 18 10.54 -13.83 12.37
C ASP A 18 10.23 -13.95 13.85
N VAL A 19 10.77 -13.03 14.65
CA VAL A 19 10.56 -13.01 16.12
C VAL A 19 9.19 -12.47 16.54
N GLY A 20 8.35 -12.09 15.58
CA GLY A 20 6.97 -11.70 15.84
C GLY A 20 6.09 -12.88 16.28
N SER A 21 4.87 -12.58 16.73
CA SER A 21 3.93 -13.57 17.27
C SER A 21 3.56 -14.71 16.30
N VAL A 22 3.71 -14.49 14.99
CA VAL A 22 3.42 -15.49 13.94
C VAL A 22 4.60 -16.45 13.72
N GLY A 23 5.82 -16.07 14.13
CA GLY A 23 7.04 -16.88 13.99
C GLY A 23 7.65 -16.89 12.58
N VAL A 24 6.91 -16.44 11.56
CA VAL A 24 7.36 -16.37 10.16
C VAL A 24 6.86 -15.10 9.49
N THR A 25 7.55 -14.68 8.43
CA THR A 25 7.14 -13.54 7.60
C THR A 25 7.24 -13.85 6.12
N ALA A 26 6.33 -13.27 5.33
CA ALA A 26 6.30 -13.30 3.87
C ALA A 26 6.85 -12.01 3.24
N ILE A 27 7.65 -11.25 3.97
CA ILE A 27 8.16 -9.94 3.51
C ILE A 27 9.22 -10.07 2.41
N ASP A 28 9.89 -11.23 2.27
CA ASP A 28 10.85 -11.47 1.19
C ASP A 28 10.12 -11.68 -0.13
N LYS A 29 9.71 -10.57 -0.74
CA LYS A 29 9.07 -10.56 -2.06
C LYS A 29 10.11 -10.28 -3.14
N ARG A 30 9.92 -10.89 -4.31
CA ARG A 30 10.79 -10.69 -5.47
C ARG A 30 9.98 -10.62 -6.75
N PRO A 31 10.49 -9.90 -7.78
CA PRO A 31 9.86 -9.84 -9.09
C PRO A 31 9.63 -11.23 -9.68
N VAL A 32 8.53 -11.36 -10.38
CA VAL A 32 8.21 -12.57 -11.18
C VAL A 32 7.94 -12.18 -12.61
N GLU A 33 8.30 -13.08 -13.53
CA GLU A 33 8.10 -12.90 -14.96
C GLU A 33 6.71 -13.38 -15.39
N GLY A 34 6.21 -12.75 -16.46
CA GLY A 34 4.95 -13.09 -17.10
C GLY A 34 3.70 -12.70 -16.31
N PRO A 35 2.52 -13.10 -16.81
CA PRO A 35 1.25 -12.70 -16.22
C PRO A 35 0.97 -13.43 -14.91
N VAL A 36 0.52 -12.66 -13.89
CA VAL A 36 0.14 -13.15 -12.56
C VAL A 36 -1.35 -12.91 -12.35
N LYS A 37 -2.10 -13.95 -11.96
CA LYS A 37 -3.51 -13.82 -11.60
C LYS A 37 -3.67 -13.01 -10.30
N VAL A 38 -4.65 -12.10 -10.32
CA VAL A 38 -5.07 -11.28 -9.19
C VAL A 38 -6.42 -11.77 -8.71
N HIS A 39 -6.51 -12.09 -7.43
CA HIS A 39 -7.72 -12.52 -6.73
C HIS A 39 -8.11 -11.49 -5.67
N LYS A 40 -9.26 -11.65 -5.04
CA LYS A 40 -9.73 -10.73 -3.98
C LYS A 40 -8.74 -10.55 -2.82
N LEU A 41 -7.96 -11.57 -2.51
CA LEU A 41 -6.96 -11.56 -1.43
C LEU A 41 -5.53 -11.29 -1.92
N GLY A 42 -5.34 -10.86 -3.18
CA GLY A 42 -4.03 -10.52 -3.74
C GLY A 42 -3.57 -11.42 -4.88
N LEU A 43 -2.25 -11.55 -5.06
CA LEU A 43 -1.65 -12.28 -6.18
C LEU A 43 -1.71 -13.79 -5.95
N HIS A 44 -1.99 -14.52 -7.03
CA HIS A 44 -1.85 -15.97 -7.00
C HIS A 44 -0.42 -16.39 -6.66
N GLY A 45 -0.28 -17.26 -5.66
CA GLY A 45 1.03 -17.71 -5.16
C GLY A 45 1.75 -16.72 -4.23
N ASP A 46 1.08 -15.64 -3.83
CA ASP A 46 1.52 -14.80 -2.71
C ASP A 46 0.87 -15.25 -1.39
N ILE A 47 1.47 -14.87 -0.26
CA ILE A 47 1.01 -15.27 1.06
C ILE A 47 0.92 -14.06 1.97
N GLN A 48 -0.21 -13.92 2.66
CA GLN A 48 -0.39 -13.00 3.78
C GLN A 48 -0.10 -13.78 5.07
N ALA A 49 1.13 -13.67 5.61
CA ALA A 49 1.57 -14.47 6.77
C ALA A 49 0.82 -14.10 8.07
N SER A 50 0.33 -12.88 8.20
CA SER A 50 -0.46 -12.42 9.35
C SER A 50 -1.79 -11.82 8.87
N ARG A 51 -2.84 -12.61 8.86
CA ARG A 51 -4.18 -12.13 8.46
C ARG A 51 -4.87 -11.27 9.52
N ILE A 52 -4.41 -11.34 10.77
CA ILE A 52 -5.00 -10.58 11.89
C ILE A 52 -4.52 -9.12 11.88
N HIS A 53 -3.26 -8.88 11.50
CA HIS A 53 -2.65 -7.56 11.57
C HIS A 53 -2.23 -6.99 10.19
N HIS A 54 -2.03 -7.86 9.20
CA HIS A 54 -1.52 -7.48 7.87
C HIS A 54 -2.13 -8.39 6.81
N GLY A 55 -3.38 -8.13 6.41
CA GLY A 55 -4.03 -8.94 5.40
C GLY A 55 -5.53 -8.63 5.26
N GLY A 56 -6.24 -9.55 4.61
CA GLY A 56 -7.63 -9.35 4.24
C GLY A 56 -7.78 -8.71 2.86
N GLU A 57 -9.04 -8.46 2.48
CA GLU A 57 -9.34 -7.87 1.16
C GLU A 57 -8.86 -6.43 1.03
N ASP A 58 -8.87 -5.67 2.13
CA ASP A 58 -8.50 -4.25 2.14
C ASP A 58 -6.99 -4.02 2.07
N GLN A 59 -6.21 -5.06 2.30
CA GLN A 59 -4.75 -5.08 2.17
C GLN A 59 -4.31 -6.19 1.20
N ALA A 60 -5.08 -6.41 0.14
CA ALA A 60 -4.83 -7.47 -0.83
C ALA A 60 -3.50 -7.30 -1.57
N LEU A 61 -3.13 -6.07 -1.90
CA LEU A 61 -1.88 -5.71 -2.56
C LEU A 61 -1.24 -4.50 -1.86
N TYR A 62 0.08 -4.44 -1.87
CA TYR A 62 0.83 -3.26 -1.48
C TYR A 62 1.55 -2.69 -2.68
N ALA A 63 1.32 -1.41 -2.98
CA ALA A 63 1.96 -0.69 -4.07
C ALA A 63 2.96 0.34 -3.52
N TYR A 64 4.13 0.42 -4.16
CA TYR A 64 5.18 1.37 -3.83
C TYR A 64 5.72 2.04 -5.09
N SER A 65 5.87 3.37 -5.08
CA SER A 65 6.34 4.09 -6.27
C SER A 65 7.84 3.95 -6.47
N GLN A 66 8.30 3.95 -7.71
CA GLN A 66 9.72 3.98 -8.02
C GLN A 66 10.37 5.27 -7.53
N ARG A 67 9.67 6.40 -7.63
CA ARG A 67 10.13 7.69 -7.11
C ARG A 67 10.48 7.63 -5.62
N ASP A 68 9.59 7.04 -4.80
CA ASP A 68 9.83 6.91 -3.36
C ASP A 68 10.96 5.92 -3.08
N ALA A 69 11.09 4.86 -3.91
CA ALA A 69 12.21 3.94 -3.81
C ALA A 69 13.55 4.62 -4.16
N ASP A 70 13.58 5.47 -5.19
CA ASP A 70 14.77 6.23 -5.60
C ASP A 70 15.22 7.21 -4.52
N TYR A 71 14.29 7.84 -3.80
CA TYR A 71 14.60 8.62 -2.60
C TYR A 71 15.41 7.77 -1.60
N TRP A 72 14.93 6.55 -1.30
CA TRP A 72 15.60 5.66 -0.36
C TRP A 72 16.93 5.10 -0.89
N VAL A 73 17.07 4.90 -2.21
CA VAL A 73 18.36 4.56 -2.83
C VAL A 73 19.38 5.67 -2.53
N GLY A 74 18.98 6.93 -2.68
CA GLY A 74 19.82 8.09 -2.34
C GLY A 74 20.19 8.15 -0.85
N GLU A 75 19.21 7.91 0.04
CA GLU A 75 19.39 7.98 1.48
C GLU A 75 20.24 6.82 2.05
N LEU A 76 20.10 5.62 1.49
CA LEU A 76 20.78 4.42 1.99
C LEU A 76 22.05 4.08 1.20
N GLN A 77 22.31 4.79 0.09
CA GLN A 77 23.47 4.59 -0.79
C GLN A 77 23.65 3.12 -1.20
N ARG A 78 22.52 2.45 -1.48
CA ARG A 78 22.49 1.06 -1.95
C ARG A 78 21.32 0.81 -2.88
N GLU A 79 21.41 -0.23 -3.71
CA GLU A 79 20.30 -0.66 -4.55
C GLU A 79 19.12 -1.20 -3.73
N LEU A 80 17.92 -0.84 -4.15
CA LEU A 80 16.67 -1.27 -3.55
C LEU A 80 15.74 -1.84 -4.64
N PRO A 81 15.99 -3.10 -5.05
CA PRO A 81 15.20 -3.73 -6.12
C PRO A 81 13.73 -3.85 -5.74
N PRO A 82 12.81 -4.00 -6.73
CA PRO A 82 11.41 -4.26 -6.47
C PRO A 82 11.20 -5.45 -5.53
N GLY A 83 10.26 -5.31 -4.59
CA GLY A 83 9.95 -6.29 -3.54
C GLY A 83 10.71 -6.08 -2.23
N VAL A 84 11.74 -5.22 -2.20
CA VAL A 84 12.55 -5.00 -0.98
C VAL A 84 11.75 -4.37 0.15
N PHE A 85 10.80 -3.48 -0.16
CA PHE A 85 9.88 -2.89 0.82
C PHE A 85 8.72 -3.83 1.20
N GLY A 86 8.70 -5.06 0.66
CA GLY A 86 7.59 -6.02 0.83
C GLY A 86 6.41 -5.74 -0.09
N GLU A 87 6.57 -4.85 -1.08
CA GLU A 87 5.53 -4.50 -2.03
C GLU A 87 5.24 -5.61 -3.04
N ASN A 88 3.97 -5.69 -3.45
CA ASN A 88 3.51 -6.51 -4.55
C ASN A 88 3.68 -5.83 -5.91
N LEU A 89 3.50 -4.51 -5.92
CA LEU A 89 3.50 -3.71 -7.14
C LEU A 89 4.54 -2.57 -7.00
N ARG A 90 5.57 -2.59 -7.85
CA ARG A 90 6.44 -1.44 -8.07
C ARG A 90 5.88 -0.66 -9.25
N VAL A 91 5.55 0.62 -9.03
CA VAL A 91 4.87 1.45 -10.03
C VAL A 91 5.65 2.72 -10.35
N ALA A 92 5.49 3.25 -11.58
CA ALA A 92 6.02 4.53 -11.99
C ALA A 92 4.93 5.39 -12.64
N GLY A 93 5.09 6.70 -12.61
CA GLY A 93 4.15 7.65 -13.22
C GLY A 93 2.82 7.80 -12.49
N ILE A 94 2.67 7.16 -11.31
CA ILE A 94 1.52 7.33 -10.42
C ILE A 94 2.04 7.46 -8.98
N GLU A 95 1.41 8.36 -8.24
CA GLU A 95 1.75 8.62 -6.84
C GLU A 95 1.04 7.59 -5.94
N THR A 96 1.81 6.85 -5.14
CA THR A 96 1.23 5.89 -4.18
C THR A 96 0.91 6.54 -2.85
N THR A 97 1.83 7.33 -2.32
CA THR A 97 1.62 8.10 -1.08
C THR A 97 0.70 9.30 -1.30
N GLY A 98 0.74 9.91 -2.49
CA GLY A 98 -0.15 11.01 -2.89
C GLY A 98 -1.52 10.57 -3.40
N ALA A 99 -1.78 9.27 -3.51
CA ALA A 99 -3.08 8.76 -3.94
C ALA A 99 -4.18 9.10 -2.94
N VAL A 100 -5.38 9.41 -3.44
CA VAL A 100 -6.56 9.69 -2.60
C VAL A 100 -7.15 8.37 -2.09
N ILE A 101 -7.55 8.30 -0.84
CA ILE A 101 -8.21 7.12 -0.26
C ILE A 101 -9.51 6.87 -1.04
N GLY A 102 -9.70 5.64 -1.56
CA GLY A 102 -10.82 5.30 -2.47
C GLY A 102 -10.55 5.56 -3.95
N GLU A 103 -9.38 6.11 -4.32
CA GLU A 103 -8.97 6.26 -5.72
C GLU A 103 -8.91 4.89 -6.40
N ARG A 104 -9.40 4.79 -7.64
CA ARG A 104 -9.39 3.52 -8.38
C ARG A 104 -8.44 3.55 -9.54
N TRP A 105 -7.71 2.44 -9.69
CA TRP A 105 -6.78 2.23 -10.78
C TRP A 105 -7.15 0.99 -11.58
N LYS A 106 -7.17 1.14 -12.90
CA LYS A 106 -7.18 0.02 -13.83
C LYS A 106 -5.74 -0.33 -14.20
N ILE A 107 -5.36 -1.58 -14.01
CA ILE A 107 -4.02 -2.12 -14.31
C ILE A 107 -4.17 -3.14 -15.44
N GLY A 108 -3.47 -2.92 -16.54
CA GLY A 108 -3.57 -3.76 -17.74
C GLY A 108 -4.99 -3.75 -18.32
N LEU A 109 -5.43 -4.91 -18.79
CA LEU A 109 -6.73 -5.00 -19.49
C LEU A 109 -7.92 -5.14 -18.54
N ASP A 110 -7.77 -5.86 -17.43
CA ASP A 110 -8.93 -6.34 -16.65
C ASP A 110 -8.91 -5.98 -15.17
N VAL A 111 -7.74 -5.88 -14.55
CA VAL A 111 -7.66 -5.67 -13.10
C VAL A 111 -8.04 -4.24 -12.73
N GLU A 112 -8.92 -4.13 -11.73
CA GLU A 112 -9.22 -2.86 -11.09
C GLU A 112 -8.99 -2.96 -9.58
N VAL A 113 -8.28 -1.96 -9.04
CA VAL A 113 -7.95 -1.88 -7.62
C VAL A 113 -8.39 -0.53 -7.04
N GLU A 114 -8.59 -0.49 -5.74
CA GLU A 114 -8.98 0.70 -4.99
C GLU A 114 -7.97 0.96 -3.87
N VAL A 115 -7.52 2.20 -3.76
CA VAL A 115 -6.62 2.67 -2.70
C VAL A 115 -7.33 2.63 -1.36
N THR A 116 -6.74 1.97 -0.37
CA THR A 116 -7.39 1.75 0.93
C THR A 116 -6.71 2.43 2.10
N SER A 117 -5.44 2.17 2.34
CA SER A 117 -4.76 2.66 3.56
C SER A 117 -3.25 2.78 3.37
N PRO A 118 -2.59 3.61 4.19
CA PRO A 118 -1.14 3.68 4.24
C PRO A 118 -0.54 2.40 4.83
N ARG A 119 0.68 2.08 4.42
CA ARG A 119 1.45 1.06 5.10
C ARG A 119 2.07 1.61 6.38
N THR A 120 1.72 1.04 7.51
CA THR A 120 2.39 1.33 8.79
C THR A 120 3.68 0.53 8.90
N PRO A 121 4.85 1.18 9.07
CA PRO A 121 6.12 0.47 9.24
C PRO A 121 6.15 -0.30 10.56
N CYS A 122 6.76 -1.48 10.55
CA CYS A 122 6.82 -2.38 11.69
C CYS A 122 8.22 -2.97 11.91
N ALA A 123 8.41 -3.66 13.04
CA ALA A 123 9.68 -4.27 13.40
C ALA A 123 10.17 -5.32 12.38
N THR A 124 9.27 -6.09 11.78
CA THR A 124 9.59 -7.03 10.69
C THR A 124 10.19 -6.29 9.49
N PHE A 125 9.60 -5.16 9.12
CA PHE A 125 10.13 -4.32 8.04
C PHE A 125 11.51 -3.72 8.38
N GLN A 126 11.72 -3.29 9.63
CA GLN A 126 13.05 -2.84 10.07
C GLN A 126 14.10 -3.95 9.95
N ARG A 127 13.78 -5.17 10.36
CA ARG A 127 14.67 -6.33 10.19
C ARG A 127 14.96 -6.63 8.72
N ARG A 128 13.95 -6.53 7.85
CA ARG A 128 14.11 -6.70 6.42
C ARG A 128 15.06 -5.69 5.80
N MET A 129 14.95 -4.43 6.20
CA MET A 129 15.81 -3.36 5.70
C MET A 129 17.22 -3.41 6.29
N GLY A 130 17.42 -4.01 7.46
CA GLY A 130 18.71 -4.08 8.14
C GLY A 130 19.18 -2.73 8.70
N GLU A 131 18.28 -1.76 8.84
CA GLU A 131 18.57 -0.39 9.25
C GLU A 131 18.09 -0.13 10.69
N SER A 132 18.97 0.36 11.54
CA SER A 132 18.60 0.80 12.90
C SER A 132 17.67 2.01 12.83
N GLY A 133 16.59 2.00 13.67
CA GLY A 133 15.64 3.10 13.70
C GLY A 133 14.79 3.25 12.43
N TRP A 134 14.77 2.23 11.55
CA TRP A 134 14.07 2.27 10.28
C TRP A 134 12.59 2.60 10.41
N VAL A 135 11.90 2.03 11.41
CA VAL A 135 10.47 2.31 11.63
C VAL A 135 10.21 3.80 11.76
N LYS A 136 11.00 4.47 12.61
CA LYS A 136 10.86 5.93 12.81
C LYS A 136 11.27 6.70 11.56
N ARG A 137 12.43 6.38 10.97
CA ARG A 137 12.96 7.07 9.77
C ARG A 137 11.99 6.97 8.59
N PHE A 138 11.40 5.80 8.37
CA PHE A 138 10.43 5.58 7.30
C PHE A 138 9.11 6.33 7.56
N ALA A 139 8.64 6.32 8.81
CA ALA A 139 7.44 7.07 9.20
C ALA A 139 7.65 8.59 9.07
N ASP A 140 8.79 9.12 9.54
CA ASP A 140 9.11 10.54 9.46
C ASP A 140 9.21 11.05 8.01
N ALA A 141 9.68 10.20 7.09
CA ALA A 141 9.74 10.54 5.67
C ALA A 141 8.36 10.59 5.01
N GLY A 142 7.35 9.93 5.58
CA GLY A 142 5.98 9.92 5.08
C GLY A 142 5.78 9.20 3.73
N LEU A 143 6.83 8.60 3.15
CA LEU A 143 6.80 7.91 1.86
C LEU A 143 6.34 6.44 2.05
N VAL A 144 5.09 6.27 2.46
CA VAL A 144 4.60 4.99 2.99
C VAL A 144 4.00 4.06 1.94
N GLY A 145 3.73 4.57 0.72
CA GLY A 145 3.00 3.80 -0.29
C GLY A 145 1.56 3.50 0.15
N THR A 146 0.88 2.62 -0.57
CA THR A 146 -0.52 2.34 -0.29
C THR A 146 -0.88 0.87 -0.39
N TYR A 147 -1.78 0.42 0.49
CA TYR A 147 -2.50 -0.82 0.29
C TYR A 147 -3.65 -0.62 -0.71
N LEU A 148 -4.00 -1.72 -1.37
CA LEU A 148 -5.02 -1.75 -2.42
C LEU A 148 -5.96 -2.92 -2.19
N ARG A 149 -7.26 -2.67 -2.36
CA ARG A 149 -8.32 -3.67 -2.48
C ARG A 149 -8.51 -4.03 -3.93
N VAL A 150 -8.75 -5.31 -4.21
CA VAL A 150 -9.07 -5.76 -5.57
C VAL A 150 -10.56 -5.60 -5.83
N VAL A 151 -10.93 -4.66 -6.69
CA VAL A 151 -12.32 -4.43 -7.14
C VAL A 151 -12.70 -5.46 -8.21
N ARG A 152 -11.86 -5.59 -9.25
CA ARG A 152 -12.04 -6.56 -10.34
C ARG A 152 -10.77 -7.42 -10.50
N THR A 153 -10.98 -8.73 -10.53
CA THR A 153 -9.92 -9.73 -10.73
C THR A 153 -9.49 -9.83 -12.20
N GLY A 154 -8.31 -10.39 -12.45
CA GLY A 154 -7.78 -10.58 -13.78
C GLY A 154 -6.34 -11.05 -13.73
N SER A 155 -5.51 -10.63 -14.68
CA SER A 155 -4.07 -10.89 -14.70
C SER A 155 -3.32 -9.60 -14.97
N ILE A 156 -2.15 -9.44 -14.34
CA ILE A 156 -1.23 -8.32 -14.53
C ILE A 156 0.19 -8.82 -14.73
N GLN A 157 1.01 -8.03 -15.41
CA GLN A 157 2.43 -8.29 -15.60
C GLN A 157 3.24 -6.99 -15.63
N ALA A 158 4.53 -7.09 -15.46
CA ALA A 158 5.42 -5.95 -15.68
C ALA A 158 5.24 -5.39 -17.10
N GLY A 159 5.22 -4.06 -17.23
CA GLY A 159 4.93 -3.33 -18.47
C GLY A 159 3.47 -2.94 -18.66
N ASP A 160 2.54 -3.46 -17.87
CA ASP A 160 1.14 -3.05 -17.95
C ASP A 160 0.96 -1.57 -17.61
N HIS A 161 0.08 -0.90 -18.35
CA HIS A 161 -0.30 0.48 -18.08
C HIS A 161 -1.24 0.57 -16.90
N ILE A 162 -1.12 1.65 -16.14
CA ILE A 162 -2.00 1.99 -15.01
C ILE A 162 -2.76 3.26 -15.36
N HIS A 163 -4.09 3.21 -15.25
CA HIS A 163 -4.96 4.35 -15.48
C HIS A 163 -5.80 4.62 -14.24
N ARG A 164 -5.82 5.87 -13.76
CA ARG A 164 -6.80 6.30 -12.77
C ARG A 164 -8.18 6.34 -13.42
N THR A 165 -9.12 5.55 -12.89
CA THR A 165 -10.49 5.47 -13.38
C THR A 165 -11.46 6.28 -12.54
N PHE A 166 -11.10 6.54 -11.29
CA PHE A 166 -11.90 7.32 -10.35
C PHE A 166 -11.01 7.98 -9.30
N VAL A 167 -11.32 9.22 -8.94
CA VAL A 167 -10.69 9.95 -7.83
C VAL A 167 -11.80 10.57 -6.98
N PRO A 168 -11.90 10.19 -5.69
CA PRO A 168 -12.89 10.77 -4.77
C PRO A 168 -12.70 12.26 -4.58
N ARG A 169 -13.81 12.97 -4.35
CA ARG A 169 -13.81 14.43 -4.21
C ARG A 169 -13.28 14.95 -2.88
N HIS A 170 -13.28 14.12 -1.82
CA HIS A 170 -12.82 14.51 -0.49
C HIS A 170 -11.32 14.88 -0.44
N GLY A 171 -10.50 14.40 -1.38
CA GLY A 171 -9.10 14.80 -1.54
C GLY A 171 -8.14 14.39 -0.42
N VAL A 172 -8.56 13.58 0.56
CA VAL A 172 -7.69 13.08 1.63
C VAL A 172 -6.76 12.03 1.07
N THR A 173 -5.47 12.35 0.98
CA THR A 173 -4.46 11.43 0.46
C THR A 173 -3.96 10.46 1.52
N ILE A 174 -3.36 9.36 1.07
CA ILE A 174 -2.66 8.38 1.94
C ILE A 174 -1.61 9.08 2.81
N GLY A 175 -0.82 9.98 2.24
CA GLY A 175 0.22 10.70 2.97
C GLY A 175 -0.36 11.66 4.02
N ARG A 176 -1.41 12.45 3.69
CA ARG A 176 -2.08 13.33 4.66
C ARG A 176 -2.64 12.51 5.82
N TRP A 177 -3.36 11.44 5.52
CA TRP A 177 -3.93 10.57 6.54
C TRP A 177 -2.89 9.91 7.45
N PHE A 178 -1.75 9.53 6.89
CA PHE A 178 -0.67 8.90 7.65
C PHE A 178 0.07 9.89 8.56
N SER A 179 0.41 11.07 8.05
CA SER A 179 1.30 12.02 8.72
C SER A 179 0.57 13.00 9.63
N GLU A 180 -0.58 13.52 9.18
CA GLU A 180 -1.28 14.63 9.82
C GLU A 180 -2.81 14.44 9.76
N PRO A 181 -3.35 13.35 10.34
CA PRO A 181 -4.79 13.17 10.37
C PRO A 181 -5.43 14.20 11.29
N ASP A 182 -6.34 15.00 10.75
CA ASP A 182 -7.06 16.06 11.43
C ASP A 182 -8.59 15.86 11.39
N VAL A 183 -9.33 16.74 12.07
CA VAL A 183 -10.80 16.67 12.11
C VAL A 183 -11.41 16.83 10.72
N GLU A 184 -10.86 17.73 9.91
CA GLU A 184 -11.34 17.96 8.53
C GLU A 184 -11.20 16.69 7.67
N ALA A 185 -10.07 15.99 7.77
CA ALA A 185 -9.88 14.72 7.07
C ALA A 185 -10.86 13.64 7.55
N ILE A 186 -11.15 13.58 8.87
CA ILE A 186 -12.14 12.66 9.43
C ILE A 186 -13.54 12.94 8.89
N GLU A 187 -13.96 14.21 8.93
CA GLU A 187 -15.28 14.62 8.44
C GLU A 187 -15.42 14.33 6.95
N ALA A 188 -14.42 14.73 6.14
CA ALA A 188 -14.42 14.50 4.71
C ALA A 188 -14.51 12.99 4.33
N LEU A 189 -13.79 12.12 5.05
CA LEU A 189 -13.87 10.67 4.83
C LEU A 189 -15.21 10.08 5.26
N ARG A 190 -15.80 10.54 6.37
CA ARG A 190 -17.13 10.11 6.80
C ARG A 190 -18.23 10.50 5.83
N ASP A 191 -18.19 11.74 5.34
CA ASP A 191 -19.16 12.25 4.37
C ASP A 191 -19.05 11.45 3.07
N ALA A 192 -17.84 11.22 2.57
CA ALA A 192 -17.60 10.41 1.37
C ALA A 192 -18.09 8.96 1.52
N GLU A 193 -17.95 8.36 2.71
CA GLU A 193 -18.50 7.03 2.99
C GLU A 193 -20.02 7.05 3.06
N ALA A 194 -20.62 8.05 3.72
CA ALA A 194 -22.08 8.20 3.81
C ALA A 194 -22.72 8.41 2.43
N ASP A 195 -22.02 9.12 1.53
CA ASP A 195 -22.43 9.33 0.14
C ASP A 195 -22.20 8.10 -0.76
N GLY A 196 -21.55 7.04 -0.23
CA GLY A 196 -21.21 5.84 -0.98
C GLY A 196 -20.06 6.03 -1.99
N GLU A 197 -19.31 7.13 -1.89
CA GLU A 197 -18.17 7.44 -2.76
C GLU A 197 -16.97 6.56 -2.47
N VAL A 198 -16.77 6.22 -1.18
CA VAL A 198 -15.70 5.33 -0.70
C VAL A 198 -16.25 4.27 0.26
N ARG A 199 -15.51 3.17 0.38
CA ARG A 199 -15.73 2.17 1.44
C ARG A 199 -14.50 2.16 2.35
N LEU A 200 -14.64 2.69 3.53
CA LEU A 200 -13.55 2.66 4.52
C LEU A 200 -13.42 1.28 5.14
N GLN A 201 -12.21 0.90 5.51
CA GLN A 201 -11.95 -0.30 6.30
C GLN A 201 -12.23 0.00 7.79
N PRO A 202 -12.58 -1.02 8.61
CA PRO A 202 -13.00 -0.81 10.01
C PRO A 202 -12.00 -0.02 10.86
N GLU A 203 -10.72 -0.17 10.60
CA GLU A 203 -9.63 0.51 11.32
C GLU A 203 -9.72 2.05 11.22
N TYR A 204 -10.35 2.60 10.17
CA TYR A 204 -10.59 4.04 10.09
C TYR A 204 -11.56 4.53 11.17
N HIS A 205 -12.62 3.78 11.43
CA HIS A 205 -13.62 4.14 12.45
C HIS A 205 -13.01 4.13 13.85
N ASP A 206 -12.14 3.16 14.16
CA ASP A 206 -11.38 3.10 15.41
C ASP A 206 -10.40 4.27 15.53
N ALA A 207 -9.71 4.60 14.42
CA ALA A 207 -8.81 5.74 14.36
C ALA A 207 -9.56 7.06 14.56
N PHE A 208 -10.72 7.25 13.92
CA PHE A 208 -11.57 8.43 14.09
C PHE A 208 -11.96 8.60 15.56
N ALA A 209 -12.50 7.57 16.21
CA ALA A 209 -12.87 7.62 17.60
C ALA A 209 -11.70 7.96 18.53
N THR A 210 -10.51 7.45 18.21
CA THR A 210 -9.30 7.72 19.01
C THR A 210 -8.80 9.15 18.81
N LEU A 211 -8.77 9.65 17.58
CA LEU A 211 -8.31 11.00 17.25
C LEU A 211 -9.26 12.06 17.83
N LEU A 212 -10.57 11.89 17.67
CA LEU A 212 -11.57 12.83 18.21
C LEU A 212 -11.49 12.91 19.74
N ARG A 213 -11.31 11.79 20.44
CA ARG A 213 -11.08 11.80 21.90
C ARG A 213 -9.83 12.56 22.30
N ARG A 214 -8.72 12.43 21.55
CA ARG A 214 -7.47 13.18 21.81
C ARG A 214 -7.63 14.68 21.61
N LEU A 215 -8.52 15.08 20.70
CA LEU A 215 -8.82 16.47 20.39
C LEU A 215 -9.92 17.08 21.29
N GLY A 216 -10.44 16.32 22.27
CA GLY A 216 -11.48 16.78 23.20
C GLY A 216 -12.86 16.89 22.57
N ARG A 217 -13.14 16.11 21.56
CA ARG A 217 -14.43 16.07 20.83
C ARG A 217 -15.09 14.70 20.91
#